data_71b92b57a9e82969ab02f5e1f8fb590f
#
_entry.id   71b92b57a9e82969ab02f5e1f8fb590f
#
_cell.length_a   1.000
_cell.length_b   1.000
_cell.length_c   1.000
_cell.angle_alpha   90.00
_cell.angle_beta   90.00
_cell.angle_gamma   90.00
#
_symmetry.space_group_name_H-M   'P 1'
#
loop_
_entity.id
_entity.type
_entity.pdbx_description
1 polymer ?
#
loop_
_entity_poly.entity_id
_entity_poly.type
_entity_poly.pdbx_seq_one_letter_code
_entity_poly.pdbx_strand_id
1 'polypeptide(L)'
;MNKKSYPFSELNLWLAKVGEIYILLPEKPSLDLVASGCSLSSSLKKGGKKTVLVCPEEVKVKFGQVYGVNEIRDKIAERSFVISINYNLEDVEKVAWDDKEQKVNLIVQPKGEAPTIREDMVSFSSRGGKVSNIITLGFRSSQELQAGLSRLGQNSDFLEQIKVVNIGIGAEWGRESFGQIKIIDSQASSFSEIIAALVEGLSLPINESEASNLLLGLRAATNSFSAANLGADAFEAAAFCLRAGGKLTGAIQRTTVDFGKPKIYQGTQISEK
;
A
#
# COMPACT_ATOMS: atom_id res chain seq x y z
N MET A 1 -25.69 -7.75 -13.67
CA MET A 1 -24.67 -8.60 -13.04
C MET A 1 -25.33 -9.64 -12.16
N ASN A 2 -25.05 -10.92 -12.38
CA ASN A 2 -25.18 -11.88 -11.30
C ASN A 2 -24.21 -11.41 -10.20
N LYS A 3 -24.74 -10.82 -9.13
CA LYS A 3 -23.89 -10.30 -8.04
C LYS A 3 -23.10 -11.47 -7.46
N LYS A 4 -21.79 -11.49 -7.69
CA LYS A 4 -20.91 -12.42 -6.97
C LYS A 4 -21.24 -12.35 -5.50
N SER A 5 -21.44 -13.51 -4.85
CA SER A 5 -21.82 -13.60 -3.44
C SER A 5 -20.61 -13.36 -2.55
N TYR A 6 -19.99 -12.18 -2.65
CA TYR A 6 -18.95 -11.77 -1.71
C TYR A 6 -19.57 -11.23 -0.41
N PRO A 7 -18.87 -11.27 0.72
CA PRO A 7 -19.39 -10.84 2.04
C PRO A 7 -19.42 -9.30 2.15
N PHE A 8 -20.15 -8.62 1.24
CA PHE A 8 -20.19 -7.15 1.17
C PHE A 8 -20.66 -6.49 2.47
N SER A 9 -21.67 -7.07 3.14
CA SER A 9 -22.18 -6.54 4.40
C SER A 9 -21.12 -6.59 5.51
N GLU A 10 -20.38 -7.70 5.58
CA GLU A 10 -19.31 -7.87 6.57
C GLU A 10 -18.13 -6.94 6.26
N LEU A 11 -17.74 -6.80 4.97
CA LEU A 11 -16.72 -5.86 4.54
C LEU A 11 -17.08 -4.41 4.86
N ASN A 12 -18.33 -4.00 4.60
CA ASN A 12 -18.78 -2.65 4.94
C ASN A 12 -18.71 -2.37 6.43
N LEU A 13 -19.16 -3.34 7.27
CA LEU A 13 -19.07 -3.23 8.72
C LEU A 13 -17.62 -3.17 9.21
N TRP A 14 -16.74 -3.96 8.60
CA TRP A 14 -15.32 -3.94 8.88
C TRP A 14 -14.71 -2.61 8.48
N LEU A 15 -14.92 -2.15 7.24
CA LEU A 15 -14.43 -0.87 6.74
C LEU A 15 -14.91 0.31 7.59
N ALA A 16 -16.15 0.28 8.12
CA ALA A 16 -16.66 1.35 8.97
C ALA A 16 -15.87 1.50 10.28
N LYS A 17 -15.32 0.41 10.81
CA LYS A 17 -14.68 0.34 12.13
C LYS A 17 -13.15 0.50 12.07
N VAL A 18 -12.52 0.24 10.94
CA VAL A 18 -11.06 0.24 10.83
C VAL A 18 -10.52 1.63 10.52
N GLY A 19 -9.33 1.92 11.08
CA GLY A 19 -8.59 3.14 10.81
C GLY A 19 -7.74 3.01 9.55
N GLU A 20 -6.43 2.81 9.73
CA GLU A 20 -5.48 2.60 8.64
C GLU A 20 -5.50 1.14 8.18
N ILE A 21 -5.48 0.93 6.88
CA ILE A 21 -5.51 -0.38 6.22
C ILE A 21 -4.21 -0.58 5.45
N TYR A 22 -3.52 -1.66 5.71
CA TYR A 22 -2.38 -2.09 4.92
C TYR A 22 -2.84 -3.08 3.85
N ILE A 23 -2.56 -2.77 2.59
CA ILE A 23 -2.81 -3.67 1.46
C ILE A 23 -1.49 -4.31 1.11
N LEU A 24 -1.40 -5.63 1.27
CA LEU A 24 -0.17 -6.38 1.06
C LEU A 24 -0.21 -7.13 -0.28
N LEU A 25 0.87 -6.98 -1.04
CA LEU A 25 1.17 -7.79 -2.22
C LEU A 25 2.27 -8.80 -1.87
N PRO A 26 2.27 -10.01 -2.47
CA PRO A 26 3.32 -11.00 -2.26
C PRO A 26 4.62 -10.58 -2.95
N GLU A 27 5.69 -11.33 -2.71
CA GLU A 27 6.89 -11.24 -3.53
C GLU A 27 6.59 -11.60 -4.98
N LYS A 28 7.30 -10.96 -5.90
CA LYS A 28 7.15 -11.18 -7.35
C LYS A 28 5.70 -11.10 -7.82
N PRO A 29 4.98 -10.02 -7.49
CA PRO A 29 3.59 -9.89 -7.88
C PRO A 29 3.47 -9.86 -9.40
N SER A 30 2.36 -10.38 -9.92
CA SER A 30 2.00 -10.22 -11.33
C SER A 30 1.55 -8.78 -11.60
N LEU A 31 1.49 -8.40 -12.88
CA LEU A 31 0.93 -7.11 -13.30
C LEU A 31 -0.51 -6.95 -12.81
N ASP A 32 -1.31 -8.02 -12.86
CA ASP A 32 -2.69 -8.03 -12.36
C ASP A 32 -2.76 -7.72 -10.85
N LEU A 33 -1.90 -8.33 -10.03
CA LEU A 33 -1.85 -8.05 -8.60
C LEU A 33 -1.48 -6.60 -8.29
N VAL A 34 -0.48 -6.05 -9.00
CA VAL A 34 -0.06 -4.66 -8.80
C VAL A 34 -1.16 -3.69 -9.23
N ALA A 35 -1.77 -3.90 -10.39
CA ALA A 35 -2.86 -3.10 -10.90
C ALA A 35 -4.08 -3.13 -9.97
N SER A 36 -4.44 -4.32 -9.47
CA SER A 36 -5.50 -4.55 -8.50
C SER A 36 -5.25 -3.84 -7.17
N GLY A 37 -4.03 -3.98 -6.63
CA GLY A 37 -3.62 -3.36 -5.37
C GLY A 37 -3.65 -1.83 -5.45
N CYS A 38 -3.11 -1.24 -6.52
CA CYS A 38 -3.14 0.20 -6.75
C CYS A 38 -4.59 0.72 -6.85
N SER A 39 -5.45 0.03 -7.62
CA SER A 39 -6.85 0.43 -7.80
C SER A 39 -7.63 0.34 -6.50
N LEU A 40 -7.51 -0.76 -5.75
CA LEU A 40 -8.18 -0.92 -4.46
C LEU A 40 -7.73 0.15 -3.46
N SER A 41 -6.40 0.36 -3.34
CA SER A 41 -5.84 1.38 -2.44
C SER A 41 -6.38 2.77 -2.76
N SER A 42 -6.37 3.15 -4.04
CA SER A 42 -6.86 4.47 -4.47
C SER A 42 -8.37 4.63 -4.26
N SER A 43 -9.18 3.63 -4.61
CA SER A 43 -10.64 3.66 -4.41
C SER A 43 -11.01 3.76 -2.92
N LEU A 44 -10.31 3.03 -2.05
CA LEU A 44 -10.50 3.12 -0.60
C LEU A 44 -10.10 4.50 -0.05
N LYS A 45 -8.98 5.07 -0.53
CA LYS A 45 -8.57 6.45 -0.16
C LYS A 45 -9.62 7.48 -0.55
N LYS A 46 -10.15 7.40 -1.76
CA LYS A 46 -11.24 8.26 -2.24
C LYS A 46 -12.53 8.07 -1.44
N GLY A 47 -12.76 6.85 -0.94
CA GLY A 47 -13.84 6.53 0.00
C GLY A 47 -13.56 6.96 1.45
N GLY A 48 -12.52 7.78 1.70
CA GLY A 48 -12.19 8.33 3.01
C GLY A 48 -11.40 7.41 3.93
N LYS A 49 -10.84 6.30 3.42
CA LYS A 49 -10.01 5.40 4.20
C LYS A 49 -8.53 5.75 4.09
N LYS A 50 -7.78 5.56 5.16
CA LYS A 50 -6.32 5.63 5.11
C LYS A 50 -5.78 4.28 4.66
N THR A 51 -5.05 4.23 3.55
CA THR A 51 -4.45 3.00 3.05
C THR A 51 -2.96 3.15 2.78
N VAL A 52 -2.22 2.09 3.04
CA VAL A 52 -0.81 1.92 2.71
C VAL A 52 -0.66 0.65 1.88
N LEU A 53 -0.25 0.81 0.62
CA LEU A 53 0.01 -0.32 -0.26
C LEU A 53 1.48 -0.70 -0.14
N VAL A 54 1.74 -1.97 0.17
CA VAL A 54 3.10 -2.48 0.41
C VAL A 54 3.38 -3.75 -0.40
N CYS A 55 4.62 -3.83 -0.87
CA CYS A 55 5.17 -5.00 -1.55
C CYS A 55 6.62 -5.16 -1.10
N PRO A 56 7.06 -6.35 -0.64
CA PRO A 56 8.44 -6.56 -0.20
C PRO A 56 9.48 -6.52 -1.33
N GLU A 57 9.03 -6.44 -2.57
CA GLU A 57 9.87 -6.30 -3.77
C GLU A 57 9.70 -4.92 -4.42
N GLU A 58 10.76 -4.39 -5.01
CA GLU A 58 10.66 -3.16 -5.77
C GLU A 58 9.94 -3.40 -7.11
N VAL A 59 8.77 -2.81 -7.23
CA VAL A 59 7.87 -3.02 -8.39
C VAL A 59 7.76 -1.81 -9.32
N LYS A 60 8.27 -0.64 -8.90
CA LYS A 60 8.04 0.65 -9.58
C LYS A 60 8.55 0.68 -11.00
N VAL A 61 9.77 0.20 -11.22
CA VAL A 61 10.39 0.19 -12.57
C VAL A 61 9.69 -0.83 -13.47
N LYS A 62 9.42 -2.02 -12.95
CA LYS A 62 8.82 -3.13 -13.71
C LYS A 62 7.39 -2.84 -14.16
N PHE A 63 6.63 -2.09 -13.37
CA PHE A 63 5.20 -1.84 -13.59
C PHE A 63 4.88 -0.34 -13.74
N GLY A 64 5.80 0.44 -14.31
CA GLY A 64 5.65 1.89 -14.49
C GLY A 64 4.40 2.33 -15.25
N GLN A 65 3.74 1.43 -15.99
CA GLN A 65 2.48 1.69 -16.68
C GLN A 65 1.24 1.67 -15.75
N VAL A 66 1.38 1.23 -14.50
CA VAL A 66 0.28 1.19 -13.52
C VAL A 66 0.19 2.53 -12.79
N TYR A 67 -0.98 3.16 -12.84
CA TYR A 67 -1.24 4.38 -12.08
C TYR A 67 -1.12 4.12 -10.58
N GLY A 68 -0.37 4.98 -9.88
CA GLY A 68 -0.17 4.84 -8.43
C GLY A 68 0.93 3.86 -8.01
N VAL A 69 1.65 3.21 -8.95
CA VAL A 69 2.74 2.28 -8.62
C VAL A 69 3.84 2.92 -7.76
N ASN A 70 4.08 4.22 -7.93
CA ASN A 70 5.07 4.97 -7.15
C ASN A 70 4.69 5.14 -5.67
N GLU A 71 3.43 4.93 -5.32
CA GLU A 71 2.94 4.97 -3.93
C GLU A 71 3.18 3.65 -3.18
N ILE A 72 3.56 2.57 -3.88
CA ILE A 72 3.87 1.28 -3.28
C ILE A 72 5.13 1.42 -2.43
N ARG A 73 5.04 1.00 -1.18
CA ARG A 73 6.17 1.00 -0.24
C ARG A 73 6.79 -0.39 -0.17
N ASP A 74 8.09 -0.45 -0.07
CA ASP A 74 8.89 -1.67 0.12
C ASP A 74 9.10 -2.03 1.60
N LYS A 75 8.69 -1.12 2.51
CA LYS A 75 8.75 -1.29 3.96
C LYS A 75 7.53 -0.72 4.63
N ILE A 76 7.16 -1.31 5.74
CA ILE A 76 6.22 -0.73 6.69
C ILE A 76 7.04 0.14 7.63
N ALA A 77 6.64 1.42 7.80
CA ALA A 77 7.37 2.35 8.63
C ALA A 77 7.57 1.78 10.05
N GLU A 78 8.81 1.81 10.53
CA GLU A 78 9.15 1.43 11.88
C GLU A 78 8.39 2.28 12.91
N ARG A 79 8.08 1.66 14.02
CA ARG A 79 7.43 2.33 15.14
C ARG A 79 8.38 3.34 15.74
N SER A 80 8.10 4.62 15.56
CA SER A 80 8.84 5.69 16.21
C SER A 80 8.00 6.34 17.29
N PHE A 81 8.54 6.47 18.48
CA PHE A 81 7.97 7.32 19.51
C PHE A 81 8.48 8.73 19.29
N VAL A 82 7.59 9.69 19.17
CA VAL A 82 7.93 11.08 18.89
C VAL A 82 7.57 11.91 20.12
N ILE A 83 8.55 12.61 20.63
CA ILE A 83 8.40 13.65 21.65
C ILE A 83 8.43 14.97 20.89
N SER A 84 7.33 15.71 20.91
CA SER A 84 7.23 17.02 20.29
C SER A 84 7.15 18.08 21.36
N ILE A 85 7.98 19.12 21.24
CA ILE A 85 8.00 20.26 22.15
C ILE A 85 7.49 21.46 21.34
N ASN A 86 6.40 22.08 21.80
CA ASN A 86 5.89 23.30 21.20
C ASN A 86 6.76 24.49 21.65
N TYR A 87 7.89 24.65 20.99
CA TYR A 87 8.94 25.59 21.33
C TYR A 87 9.55 26.16 20.05
N ASN A 88 9.98 27.43 20.09
CA ASN A 88 10.60 28.04 18.92
C ASN A 88 11.97 27.41 18.65
N LEU A 89 12.18 26.94 17.44
CA LEU A 89 13.42 26.24 17.06
C LEU A 89 14.65 27.16 17.16
N GLU A 90 14.47 28.45 16.94
CA GLU A 90 15.54 29.45 17.05
C GLU A 90 16.04 29.65 18.48
N ASP A 91 15.25 29.29 19.48
CA ASP A 91 15.57 29.41 20.91
C ASP A 91 16.24 28.14 21.46
N VAL A 92 16.39 27.10 20.63
CA VAL A 92 17.09 25.86 21.00
C VAL A 92 18.59 26.03 20.74
N GLU A 93 19.42 25.82 21.76
CA GLU A 93 20.87 25.81 21.61
C GLU A 93 21.36 24.41 21.22
N LYS A 94 20.86 23.36 21.90
CA LYS A 94 21.32 22.00 21.71
C LYS A 94 20.22 20.97 22.03
N VAL A 95 20.23 19.88 21.26
CA VAL A 95 19.48 18.66 21.58
C VAL A 95 20.48 17.52 21.70
N ALA A 96 20.41 16.80 22.81
CA ALA A 96 21.27 15.65 23.10
C ALA A 96 20.46 14.52 23.73
N TRP A 97 21.04 13.34 23.83
CA TRP A 97 20.48 12.24 24.60
C TRP A 97 21.57 11.50 25.35
N ASP A 98 21.21 10.88 26.45
CA ASP A 98 22.07 9.95 27.19
C ASP A 98 21.28 8.73 27.69
N ASP A 99 21.98 7.69 28.12
CA ASP A 99 21.48 6.41 28.60
C ASP A 99 21.82 6.12 30.05
N LYS A 100 21.68 7.10 30.92
CA LYS A 100 21.99 6.94 32.35
C LYS A 100 20.86 6.26 33.10
N GLU A 101 21.22 5.47 34.13
CA GLU A 101 20.27 4.82 35.05
C GLU A 101 19.24 3.89 34.35
N GLN A 102 19.62 3.22 33.27
CA GLN A 102 18.73 2.39 32.45
C GLN A 102 17.56 3.18 31.86
N LYS A 103 17.71 4.48 31.67
CA LYS A 103 16.75 5.38 31.06
C LYS A 103 17.38 6.07 29.87
N VAL A 104 16.57 6.30 28.82
CA VAL A 104 16.96 7.21 27.73
C VAL A 104 16.48 8.61 28.10
N ASN A 105 17.40 9.52 28.32
CA ASN A 105 17.11 10.92 28.63
C ASN A 105 17.28 11.75 27.36
N LEU A 106 16.26 12.50 26.98
CA LEU A 106 16.33 13.49 25.92
C LEU A 106 16.57 14.87 26.58
N ILE A 107 17.70 15.50 26.27
CA ILE A 107 18.11 16.76 26.86
C ILE A 107 17.97 17.84 25.80
N VAL A 108 17.06 18.79 26.04
CA VAL A 108 16.90 19.99 25.20
C VAL A 108 17.39 21.18 25.99
N GLN A 109 18.41 21.84 25.49
CA GLN A 109 19.02 23.00 26.12
C GLN A 109 18.59 24.29 25.41
N PRO A 110 17.80 25.17 26.05
CA PRO A 110 17.48 26.49 25.53
C PRO A 110 18.69 27.41 25.49
N LYS A 111 18.74 28.41 24.65
CA LYS A 111 19.68 29.51 24.68
C LYS A 111 19.49 30.33 25.96
N GLY A 112 20.55 31.00 26.45
CA GLY A 112 20.61 31.59 27.79
C GLY A 112 19.48 32.59 28.13
N GLU A 113 18.89 33.29 27.15
CA GLU A 113 17.79 34.24 27.34
C GLU A 113 16.42 33.72 26.90
N ALA A 114 16.36 32.47 26.43
CA ALA A 114 15.16 31.85 25.93
C ALA A 114 14.21 31.43 27.08
N PRO A 115 12.89 31.38 26.85
CA PRO A 115 11.92 30.93 27.84
C PRO A 115 12.19 29.48 28.31
N THR A 116 11.89 29.19 29.57
CA THR A 116 12.00 27.83 30.08
C THR A 116 11.00 26.88 29.44
N ILE A 117 11.45 25.69 29.02
CA ILE A 117 10.59 24.63 28.52
C ILE A 117 9.75 24.07 29.68
N ARG A 118 8.42 24.02 29.52
CA ARG A 118 7.48 23.52 30.53
C ARG A 118 6.82 22.22 30.06
N GLU A 119 6.28 21.46 31.00
CA GLU A 119 5.61 20.17 30.71
C GLU A 119 4.42 20.31 29.78
N ASP A 120 3.65 21.41 29.88
CA ASP A 120 2.48 21.69 29.04
C ASP A 120 2.85 21.92 27.55
N MET A 121 4.11 22.19 27.26
CA MET A 121 4.65 22.31 25.92
C MET A 121 5.04 20.96 25.30
N VAL A 122 5.10 19.88 26.08
CA VAL A 122 5.55 18.58 25.62
C VAL A 122 4.36 17.69 25.26
N SER A 123 4.40 17.12 24.08
CA SER A 123 3.41 16.15 23.63
C SER A 123 4.06 14.89 23.12
N PHE A 124 3.36 13.77 23.28
CA PHE A 124 3.84 12.47 22.89
C PHE A 124 2.97 11.91 21.77
N SER A 125 3.61 11.40 20.73
CA SER A 125 2.91 10.73 19.63
C SER A 125 3.70 9.52 19.16
N SER A 126 3.03 8.61 18.47
CA SER A 126 3.70 7.50 17.79
C SER A 126 3.63 7.74 16.30
N ARG A 127 4.75 7.66 15.61
CA ARG A 127 4.83 7.57 14.14
C ARG A 127 5.17 6.14 13.77
N GLY A 128 4.58 5.67 12.69
CA GLY A 128 4.68 4.27 12.33
C GLY A 128 3.61 3.46 13.06
N GLY A 129 2.63 2.94 12.30
CA GLY A 129 1.48 2.28 12.89
C GLY A 129 1.77 0.86 13.32
N LYS A 130 1.14 0.39 14.40
CA LYS A 130 0.92 -1.02 14.60
C LYS A 130 0.04 -1.48 13.43
N VAL A 131 0.54 -2.38 12.59
CA VAL A 131 -0.26 -3.01 11.56
C VAL A 131 -1.35 -3.80 12.25
N SER A 132 -2.60 -3.37 12.13
CA SER A 132 -3.74 -4.01 12.79
C SER A 132 -4.84 -4.44 11.83
N ASN A 133 -4.87 -3.86 10.65
CA ASN A 133 -5.88 -4.15 9.63
C ASN A 133 -5.17 -4.39 8.29
N ILE A 134 -5.32 -5.58 7.75
CA ILE A 134 -4.65 -6.00 6.53
C ILE A 134 -5.67 -6.48 5.51
N ILE A 135 -5.48 -6.09 4.26
CA ILE A 135 -6.04 -6.75 3.09
C ILE A 135 -4.89 -7.43 2.37
N THR A 136 -4.93 -8.72 2.22
CA THR A 136 -3.94 -9.47 1.43
C THR A 136 -4.49 -9.77 0.04
N LEU A 137 -3.67 -9.52 -0.99
CA LEU A 137 -3.95 -9.91 -2.36
C LEU A 137 -2.91 -10.94 -2.79
N GLY A 138 -3.36 -12.16 -3.06
CA GLY A 138 -2.49 -13.17 -3.63
C GLY A 138 -1.62 -13.94 -2.63
N PHE A 139 -1.95 -13.95 -1.34
CA PHE A 139 -1.31 -14.79 -0.33
C PHE A 139 -2.09 -16.10 -0.14
N ARG A 140 -1.42 -17.24 -0.18
CA ARG A 140 -2.04 -18.57 -0.15
C ARG A 140 -2.22 -19.11 1.26
N SER A 141 -1.35 -18.72 2.20
CA SER A 141 -1.36 -19.21 3.56
C SER A 141 -0.96 -18.13 4.57
N SER A 142 -1.24 -18.39 5.84
CA SER A 142 -0.80 -17.52 6.95
C SER A 142 0.73 -17.49 7.07
N GLN A 143 1.42 -18.57 6.73
CA GLN A 143 2.87 -18.65 6.72
C GLN A 143 3.48 -17.71 5.66
N GLU A 144 2.88 -17.67 4.46
CA GLU A 144 3.31 -16.74 3.42
C GLU A 144 3.10 -15.28 3.84
N LEU A 145 1.97 -14.97 4.48
CA LEU A 145 1.74 -13.64 5.06
C LEU A 145 2.80 -13.30 6.11
N GLN A 146 3.11 -14.24 7.00
CA GLN A 146 4.10 -14.07 8.05
C GLN A 146 5.50 -13.76 7.47
N ALA A 147 5.90 -14.53 6.45
CA ALA A 147 7.16 -14.29 5.74
C ALA A 147 7.18 -12.92 5.06
N GLY A 148 6.08 -12.51 4.41
CA GLY A 148 5.93 -11.20 3.79
C GLY A 148 6.03 -10.05 4.79
N LEU A 149 5.36 -10.15 5.94
CA LEU A 149 5.42 -9.15 7.01
C LEU A 149 6.83 -9.04 7.60
N SER A 150 7.52 -10.16 7.81
CA SER A 150 8.90 -10.16 8.31
C SER A 150 9.85 -9.41 7.38
N ARG A 151 9.70 -9.58 6.06
CA ARG A 151 10.49 -8.84 5.05
C ARG A 151 10.16 -7.36 4.99
N LEU A 152 8.93 -6.99 5.34
CA LEU A 152 8.49 -5.60 5.46
C LEU A 152 8.91 -4.95 6.79
N GLY A 153 9.74 -5.64 7.60
CA GLY A 153 10.26 -5.13 8.86
C GLY A 153 9.30 -5.28 10.04
N GLN A 154 8.28 -6.16 9.91
CA GLN A 154 7.33 -6.40 10.99
C GLN A 154 7.63 -7.72 11.70
N ASN A 155 7.62 -7.70 13.05
CA ASN A 155 7.72 -8.92 13.84
C ASN A 155 6.39 -9.70 13.76
N SER A 156 6.46 -11.02 13.74
CA SER A 156 5.30 -11.89 13.58
C SER A 156 4.49 -12.15 14.85
N ASP A 157 5.01 -11.75 16.02
CA ASP A 157 4.46 -12.09 17.34
C ASP A 157 3.04 -11.52 17.61
N PHE A 158 2.56 -10.62 16.73
CA PHE A 158 1.25 -9.98 16.88
C PHE A 158 0.21 -10.38 15.82
N LEU A 159 0.48 -11.42 15.03
CA LEU A 159 -0.44 -11.88 13.98
C LEU A 159 -1.84 -12.23 14.51
N GLU A 160 -1.95 -12.74 15.73
CA GLU A 160 -3.23 -13.03 16.37
C GLU A 160 -4.09 -11.77 16.63
N GLN A 161 -3.46 -10.61 16.71
CA GLN A 161 -4.14 -9.32 16.93
C GLN A 161 -4.47 -8.57 15.63
N ILE A 162 -3.99 -9.07 14.47
CA ILE A 162 -4.23 -8.46 13.18
C ILE A 162 -5.57 -8.94 12.61
N LYS A 163 -6.37 -7.99 12.14
CA LYS A 163 -7.58 -8.30 11.36
C LYS A 163 -7.25 -8.38 9.90
N VAL A 164 -7.48 -9.53 9.30
CA VAL A 164 -7.09 -9.83 7.92
C VAL A 164 -8.32 -10.10 7.06
N VAL A 165 -8.37 -9.41 5.93
CA VAL A 165 -9.22 -9.73 4.77
C VAL A 165 -8.34 -10.41 3.74
N ASN A 166 -8.58 -11.69 3.44
CA ASN A 166 -7.78 -12.44 2.46
C ASN A 166 -8.53 -12.54 1.13
N ILE A 167 -7.87 -12.07 0.06
CA ILE A 167 -8.40 -12.11 -1.31
C ILE A 167 -7.53 -13.04 -2.16
N GLY A 168 -8.15 -14.08 -2.72
CA GLY A 168 -7.46 -15.11 -3.50
C GLY A 168 -8.28 -15.64 -4.67
N ILE A 169 -7.61 -16.32 -5.61
CA ILE A 169 -8.17 -16.93 -6.82
C ILE A 169 -7.86 -18.44 -6.81
N GLY A 170 -8.87 -19.26 -7.10
CA GLY A 170 -8.71 -20.69 -7.30
C GLY A 170 -9.10 -21.55 -6.10
N ALA A 171 -9.56 -22.77 -6.38
CA ALA A 171 -10.08 -23.70 -5.37
C ALA A 171 -9.00 -24.17 -4.37
N GLU A 172 -7.76 -24.24 -4.80
CA GLU A 172 -6.62 -24.62 -3.96
C GLU A 172 -6.32 -23.63 -2.84
N TRP A 173 -6.69 -22.35 -3.01
CA TRP A 173 -6.55 -21.31 -1.99
C TRP A 173 -7.58 -21.44 -0.87
N GLY A 174 -8.68 -22.14 -1.12
CA GLY A 174 -9.72 -22.37 -0.10
C GLY A 174 -9.30 -23.34 1.01
N ARG A 175 -8.32 -24.22 0.78
CA ARG A 175 -7.92 -25.25 1.75
C ARG A 175 -7.15 -24.68 2.93
N GLU A 176 -6.31 -23.69 2.71
CA GLU A 176 -5.49 -23.02 3.74
C GLU A 176 -5.85 -21.53 3.89
N SER A 177 -7.06 -21.16 3.46
CA SER A 177 -7.48 -19.76 3.53
C SER A 177 -7.48 -19.28 4.97
N PHE A 178 -6.86 -18.13 5.20
CA PHE A 178 -6.70 -17.50 6.50
C PHE A 178 -7.42 -16.14 6.52
N GLY A 179 -7.48 -15.53 7.70
CA GLY A 179 -8.13 -14.25 7.89
C GLY A 179 -9.59 -14.38 8.36
N GLN A 180 -10.11 -13.29 8.91
CA GLN A 180 -11.47 -13.22 9.43
C GLN A 180 -12.49 -13.09 8.30
N ILE A 181 -12.14 -12.31 7.25
CA ILE A 181 -12.96 -12.18 6.04
C ILE A 181 -12.20 -12.80 4.88
N LYS A 182 -12.88 -13.71 4.16
CA LYS A 182 -12.28 -14.46 3.06
C LYS A 182 -13.04 -14.20 1.77
N ILE A 183 -12.33 -13.78 0.75
CA ILE A 183 -12.86 -13.56 -0.60
C ILE A 183 -12.04 -14.43 -1.53
N ILE A 184 -12.36 -15.72 -1.54
CA ILE A 184 -11.70 -16.70 -2.37
C ILE A 184 -12.64 -17.09 -3.50
N ASP A 185 -12.30 -16.66 -4.71
CA ASP A 185 -13.11 -16.91 -5.90
C ASP A 185 -12.43 -17.93 -6.81
N SER A 186 -12.97 -19.15 -6.85
CA SER A 186 -12.44 -20.22 -7.69
C SER A 186 -12.74 -20.06 -9.18
N GLN A 187 -13.67 -19.17 -9.53
CA GLN A 187 -14.11 -18.93 -10.91
C GLN A 187 -13.52 -17.64 -11.48
N ALA A 188 -12.96 -16.77 -10.65
CA ALA A 188 -12.36 -15.54 -11.14
C ALA A 188 -11.13 -15.81 -11.99
N SER A 189 -11.03 -15.11 -13.11
CA SER A 189 -9.91 -15.20 -14.04
C SER A 189 -8.76 -14.24 -13.70
N SER A 190 -9.00 -13.27 -12.81
CA SER A 190 -8.02 -12.27 -12.42
C SER A 190 -8.36 -11.63 -11.06
N PHE A 191 -7.35 -11.09 -10.38
CA PHE A 191 -7.57 -10.25 -9.20
C PHE A 191 -8.32 -8.97 -9.57
N SER A 192 -8.03 -8.38 -10.73
CA SER A 192 -8.73 -7.19 -11.23
C SER A 192 -10.24 -7.43 -11.40
N GLU A 193 -10.66 -8.64 -11.74
CA GLU A 193 -12.07 -9.03 -11.77
C GLU A 193 -12.72 -8.97 -10.39
N ILE A 194 -12.04 -9.55 -9.39
CA ILE A 194 -12.52 -9.52 -8.00
C ILE A 194 -12.58 -8.08 -7.47
N ILE A 195 -11.51 -7.30 -7.72
CA ILE A 195 -11.45 -5.91 -7.24
C ILE A 195 -12.49 -5.03 -7.92
N ALA A 196 -12.75 -5.20 -9.22
CA ALA A 196 -13.83 -4.48 -9.91
C ALA A 196 -15.20 -4.77 -9.25
N ALA A 197 -15.49 -6.04 -8.97
CA ALA A 197 -16.72 -6.44 -8.29
C ALA A 197 -16.80 -5.90 -6.85
N LEU A 198 -15.67 -5.83 -6.12
CA LEU A 198 -15.62 -5.25 -4.78
C LEU A 198 -15.85 -3.73 -4.80
N VAL A 199 -15.21 -3.02 -5.72
CA VAL A 199 -15.38 -1.56 -5.88
C VAL A 199 -16.83 -1.24 -6.21
N GLU A 200 -17.46 -1.96 -7.14
CA GLU A 200 -18.87 -1.79 -7.48
C GLU A 200 -19.80 -2.16 -6.30
N GLY A 201 -19.61 -3.34 -5.70
CA GLY A 201 -20.48 -3.85 -4.63
C GLY A 201 -20.41 -3.06 -3.34
N LEU A 202 -19.26 -2.46 -3.03
CA LEU A 202 -19.06 -1.58 -1.88
C LEU A 202 -19.35 -0.10 -2.21
N SER A 203 -19.72 0.20 -3.46
CA SER A 203 -19.95 1.58 -3.94
C SER A 203 -18.76 2.51 -3.71
N LEU A 204 -17.53 1.98 -3.85
CA LEU A 204 -16.31 2.78 -3.70
C LEU A 204 -16.13 3.70 -4.91
N PRO A 205 -15.60 4.92 -4.71
CA PRO A 205 -15.29 5.80 -5.81
C PRO A 205 -14.22 5.21 -6.74
N ILE A 206 -14.46 5.30 -8.04
CA ILE A 206 -13.54 4.88 -9.10
C ILE A 206 -13.52 5.92 -10.22
N ASN A 207 -12.36 6.18 -10.80
CA ASN A 207 -12.22 7.05 -11.96
C ASN A 207 -11.41 6.37 -13.07
N GLU A 208 -11.04 7.13 -14.09
CA GLU A 208 -10.27 6.66 -15.25
C GLU A 208 -9.00 5.89 -14.87
N SER A 209 -8.25 6.37 -13.87
CA SER A 209 -6.95 5.78 -13.50
C SER A 209 -7.11 4.38 -12.91
N GLU A 210 -7.97 4.21 -11.90
CA GLU A 210 -8.24 2.91 -11.28
C GLU A 210 -8.89 1.94 -12.28
N ALA A 211 -9.84 2.44 -13.06
CA ALA A 211 -10.51 1.64 -14.08
C ALA A 211 -9.54 1.17 -15.17
N SER A 212 -8.60 2.02 -15.60
CA SER A 212 -7.55 1.65 -16.55
C SER A 212 -6.59 0.62 -16.00
N ASN A 213 -6.20 0.74 -14.72
CA ASN A 213 -5.39 -0.26 -14.04
C ASN A 213 -6.10 -1.63 -14.01
N LEU A 214 -7.39 -1.67 -13.63
CA LEU A 214 -8.16 -2.91 -13.59
C LEU A 214 -8.30 -3.54 -14.99
N LEU A 215 -8.52 -2.73 -16.03
CA LEU A 215 -8.51 -3.22 -17.42
C LEU A 215 -7.14 -3.77 -17.83
N LEU A 216 -6.06 -3.13 -17.41
CA LEU A 216 -4.70 -3.58 -17.69
C LEU A 216 -4.44 -4.94 -17.01
N GLY A 217 -4.85 -5.10 -15.75
CA GLY A 217 -4.73 -6.34 -15.00
C GLY A 217 -5.57 -7.47 -15.60
N LEU A 218 -6.84 -7.21 -15.91
CA LEU A 218 -7.72 -8.14 -16.63
C LEU A 218 -7.07 -8.64 -17.91
N ARG A 219 -6.59 -7.74 -18.76
CA ARG A 219 -5.92 -8.10 -20.01
C ARG A 219 -4.69 -8.96 -19.80
N ALA A 220 -3.87 -8.60 -18.82
CA ALA A 220 -2.63 -9.33 -18.51
C ALA A 220 -2.93 -10.76 -18.03
N ALA A 221 -3.89 -10.92 -17.13
CA ALA A 221 -4.24 -12.23 -16.55
C ALA A 221 -4.97 -13.14 -17.55
N THR A 222 -5.71 -12.56 -18.50
CA THR A 222 -6.57 -13.30 -19.42
C THR A 222 -6.01 -13.41 -20.85
N ASN A 223 -4.73 -13.10 -21.03
CA ASN A 223 -4.11 -13.04 -22.35
C ASN A 223 -4.96 -12.20 -23.34
N SER A 224 -5.28 -10.97 -22.94
CA SER A 224 -6.14 -10.05 -23.70
C SER A 224 -7.53 -10.62 -24.01
N PHE A 225 -8.15 -11.25 -23.01
CA PHE A 225 -9.48 -11.90 -23.11
C PHE A 225 -9.52 -13.11 -24.06
N SER A 226 -8.38 -13.79 -24.27
CA SER A 226 -8.28 -14.97 -25.11
C SER A 226 -8.14 -16.28 -24.33
N ALA A 227 -8.15 -16.23 -22.98
CA ALA A 227 -8.04 -17.42 -22.15
C ALA A 227 -9.28 -18.32 -22.29
N ALA A 228 -9.09 -19.64 -22.40
CA ALA A 228 -10.18 -20.60 -22.65
C ALA A 228 -11.19 -20.72 -21.49
N ASN A 229 -10.80 -20.33 -20.26
CA ASN A 229 -11.61 -20.40 -19.05
C ASN A 229 -12.24 -19.07 -18.64
N LEU A 230 -12.41 -18.16 -19.58
CA LEU A 230 -12.96 -16.83 -19.32
C LEU A 230 -14.48 -16.92 -19.04
N GLY A 231 -14.88 -16.47 -17.84
CA GLY A 231 -16.28 -16.35 -17.46
C GLY A 231 -16.92 -15.02 -17.90
N ALA A 232 -18.24 -14.95 -17.84
CA ALA A 232 -18.99 -13.71 -18.11
C ALA A 232 -18.58 -12.57 -17.18
N ASP A 233 -18.23 -12.88 -15.93
CA ASP A 233 -17.85 -11.91 -14.89
C ASP A 233 -16.61 -11.09 -15.26
N ALA A 234 -15.66 -11.68 -16.00
CA ALA A 234 -14.49 -10.95 -16.51
C ALA A 234 -14.89 -9.85 -17.52
N PHE A 235 -15.85 -10.15 -18.39
CA PHE A 235 -16.39 -9.17 -19.35
C PHE A 235 -17.27 -8.12 -18.66
N GLU A 236 -18.02 -8.50 -17.63
CA GLU A 236 -18.79 -7.55 -16.82
C GLU A 236 -17.87 -6.60 -16.05
N ALA A 237 -16.77 -7.10 -15.47
CA ALA A 237 -15.75 -6.28 -14.83
C ALA A 237 -15.10 -5.32 -15.84
N ALA A 238 -14.78 -5.78 -17.05
CA ALA A 238 -14.27 -4.93 -18.11
C ALA A 238 -15.28 -3.85 -18.51
N ALA A 239 -16.56 -4.22 -18.67
CA ALA A 239 -17.63 -3.28 -19.00
C ALA A 239 -17.84 -2.24 -17.89
N PHE A 240 -17.77 -2.64 -16.61
CA PHE A 240 -17.80 -1.74 -15.46
C PHE A 240 -16.65 -0.73 -15.55
N CYS A 241 -15.41 -1.19 -15.75
CA CYS A 241 -14.24 -0.32 -15.86
C CYS A 241 -14.34 0.65 -17.05
N LEU A 242 -14.83 0.18 -18.21
CA LEU A 242 -15.05 1.05 -19.39
C LEU A 242 -16.08 2.14 -19.11
N ARG A 243 -17.19 1.82 -18.41
CA ARG A 243 -18.19 2.82 -17.99
C ARG A 243 -17.62 3.84 -17.02
N ALA A 244 -16.64 3.45 -16.19
CA ALA A 244 -15.92 4.35 -15.30
C ALA A 244 -14.84 5.19 -16.02
N GLY A 245 -14.77 5.13 -17.35
CA GLY A 245 -13.81 5.89 -18.17
C GLY A 245 -12.45 5.21 -18.36
N GLY A 246 -12.31 3.95 -17.94
CA GLY A 246 -11.08 3.19 -18.10
C GLY A 246 -10.69 3.01 -19.57
N LYS A 247 -9.38 3.03 -19.83
CA LYS A 247 -8.80 2.90 -21.18
C LYS A 247 -8.09 1.55 -21.33
N LEU A 248 -8.35 0.88 -22.44
CA LEU A 248 -7.71 -0.40 -22.78
C LEU A 248 -6.22 -0.25 -23.18
N THR A 249 -5.84 0.91 -23.65
CA THR A 249 -4.43 1.24 -23.91
C THR A 249 -3.85 1.78 -22.62
N GLY A 250 -2.97 1.00 -21.98
CA GLY A 250 -2.23 1.48 -20.83
C GLY A 250 -1.57 2.82 -21.15
N ALA A 251 -1.95 3.87 -20.45
CA ALA A 251 -1.25 5.13 -20.55
C ALA A 251 0.17 4.87 -20.07
N ILE A 252 1.12 4.90 -21.00
CA ILE A 252 2.52 5.06 -20.64
C ILE A 252 2.60 6.46 -20.04
N GLN A 253 2.52 6.57 -18.70
CA GLN A 253 3.03 7.78 -18.07
C GLN A 253 4.53 7.79 -18.40
N ARG A 254 4.88 8.53 -19.43
CA ARG A 254 6.25 8.99 -19.58
C ARG A 254 6.49 9.92 -18.39
N THR A 255 6.95 9.36 -17.28
CA THR A 255 7.73 10.14 -16.35
C THR A 255 8.94 10.60 -17.15
N THR A 256 8.90 11.83 -17.61
CA THR A 256 10.12 12.55 -17.99
C THR A 256 10.89 12.66 -16.68
N VAL A 257 11.75 11.67 -16.43
CA VAL A 257 12.84 11.84 -15.47
C VAL A 257 13.69 12.93 -16.13
N ASP A 258 13.59 14.14 -15.61
CA ASP A 258 14.51 15.21 -15.97
C ASP A 258 15.87 14.77 -15.42
N PHE A 259 16.63 14.09 -16.25
CA PHE A 259 18.05 13.89 -16.03
C PHE A 259 18.69 15.27 -16.22
N GLY A 260 18.71 16.07 -15.15
CA GLY A 260 19.37 17.36 -15.14
C GLY A 260 20.68 17.26 -15.91
N LYS A 261 20.94 18.24 -16.79
CA LYS A 261 22.09 18.26 -17.67
C LYS A 261 23.33 17.79 -16.92
N PRO A 262 24.11 16.83 -17.46
CA PRO A 262 25.32 16.34 -16.81
C PRO A 262 26.24 17.54 -16.54
N LYS A 263 26.61 17.75 -15.28
CA LYS A 263 27.63 18.71 -14.90
C LYS A 263 28.94 18.19 -15.42
N ILE A 264 29.44 18.79 -16.53
CA ILE A 264 30.77 18.53 -17.03
C ILE A 264 31.73 19.24 -16.06
N TYR A 265 32.42 18.48 -15.24
CA TYR A 265 33.54 18.99 -14.47
C TYR A 265 34.73 19.14 -15.43
N GLN A 266 35.06 20.37 -15.81
CA GLN A 266 36.32 20.66 -16.46
C GLN A 266 37.44 20.42 -15.45
N GLY A 267 38.28 19.43 -15.73
CA GLY A 267 39.46 19.13 -14.93
C GLY A 267 40.41 20.33 -14.95
N THR A 268 40.82 20.76 -13.76
CA THR A 268 41.89 21.75 -13.57
C THR A 268 43.18 21.14 -14.07
N GLN A 269 43.79 21.74 -15.10
CA GLN A 269 45.17 21.42 -15.52
C GLN A 269 46.12 21.79 -14.38
N ILE A 270 46.79 20.79 -13.83
CA ILE A 270 47.94 21.01 -12.95
C ILE A 270 49.11 21.38 -13.84
N SER A 271 49.55 22.65 -13.83
CA SER A 271 50.81 23.08 -14.44
C SER A 271 51.95 22.74 -13.46
N GLU A 272 52.78 21.79 -13.88
CA GLU A 272 54.10 21.60 -13.23
C GLU A 272 54.97 22.84 -13.46
N LYS A 273 55.52 23.34 -12.37
CA LYS A 273 56.77 24.11 -12.35
C LYS A 273 57.65 23.54 -11.27
#